data_f44f4b9faa23b9cb362895991d41fc18
#
_entry.id   f44f4b9faa23b9cb362895991d41fc18
#
_cell.length_a   1.000
_cell.length_b   1.000
_cell.length_c   1.000
_cell.angle_alpha   90.00
_cell.angle_beta   90.00
_cell.angle_gamma   90.00
#
_symmetry.space_group_name_H-M   'P 1'
#
loop_
_entity.id
_entity.type
_entity.pdbx_description
1 polymer ?
#
loop_
_entity_poly.entity_id
_entity_poly.type
_entity_poly.pdbx_seq_one_letter_code
_entity_poly.pdbx_strand_id
1 'polypeptide(L)'
;LLLFPQPRPEGREFWREVSVALGFAGLSLMGLQFVPTARLPFLANVFPLDTLYSFHHRVSITSMLLILAHPLILFIYNPFTLRLLNLLDAPLRARAGTLALLGLIALVGTSVWRLRLRLSYESWRVAHNVLAIGIAALAMYHILNVDWHTSVPRQRIFWIAWAIIWGGMALFIRVIKPWMMLQRPWRVREVRPERGESWTVALEPDGH
;
A
#
# COMPACT_ATOMS: atom_id res chain seq x y z
N LEU A 1 -6.22 18.42 3.80
CA LEU A 1 -6.78 19.62 3.17
C LEU A 1 -7.27 20.62 4.22
N LEU A 2 -8.03 20.18 5.24
CA LEU A 2 -8.52 21.04 6.34
C LEU A 2 -7.38 21.59 7.21
N LEU A 3 -6.28 20.87 7.33
CA LEU A 3 -5.10 21.27 8.12
C LEU A 3 -4.24 22.34 7.43
N PHE A 4 -4.44 22.54 6.12
CA PHE A 4 -3.66 23.48 5.32
C PHE A 4 -4.57 24.35 4.44
N PRO A 5 -5.41 25.22 5.04
CA PRO A 5 -6.31 26.06 4.28
C PRO A 5 -5.50 26.95 3.34
N GLN A 6 -5.86 26.91 2.09
CA GLN A 6 -5.33 27.80 1.04
C GLN A 6 -6.50 28.53 0.39
N PRO A 7 -6.31 29.79 -0.04
CA PRO A 7 -7.33 30.47 -0.83
C PRO A 7 -7.62 29.63 -2.08
N ARG A 8 -8.90 29.36 -2.33
CA ARG A 8 -9.32 28.67 -3.55
C ARG A 8 -9.03 29.58 -4.76
N PRO A 9 -8.32 29.08 -5.77
CA PRO A 9 -8.27 29.79 -7.04
C PRO A 9 -9.67 29.82 -7.66
N GLU A 10 -9.96 30.86 -8.41
CA GLU A 10 -11.14 30.94 -9.25
C GLU A 10 -11.23 29.69 -10.15
N GLY A 11 -12.43 29.12 -10.25
CA GLY A 11 -12.70 27.92 -11.06
C GLY A 11 -12.41 26.55 -10.41
N ARG A 12 -12.07 26.49 -9.13
CA ARG A 12 -11.98 25.20 -8.41
C ARG A 12 -13.32 24.85 -7.76
N GLU A 13 -13.95 23.84 -8.33
CA GLU A 13 -15.24 23.33 -7.89
C GLU A 13 -15.12 22.48 -6.62
N PHE A 14 -16.17 22.51 -5.79
CA PHE A 14 -16.28 21.71 -4.56
C PHE A 14 -16.00 20.22 -4.80
N TRP A 15 -16.58 19.64 -5.84
CA TRP A 15 -16.42 18.21 -6.13
C TRP A 15 -15.01 17.80 -6.52
N ARG A 16 -14.27 18.69 -7.15
CA ARG A 16 -12.85 18.48 -7.42
C ARG A 16 -12.06 18.37 -6.13
N GLU A 17 -12.30 19.24 -5.17
CA GLU A 17 -11.63 19.21 -3.85
C GLU A 17 -12.02 17.96 -3.06
N VAL A 18 -13.29 17.56 -3.07
CA VAL A 18 -13.75 16.31 -2.45
C VAL A 18 -13.05 15.10 -3.09
N SER A 19 -13.00 15.05 -4.41
CA SER A 19 -12.30 14.00 -5.16
C SER A 19 -10.86 13.87 -4.71
N VAL A 20 -10.12 14.98 -4.69
CA VAL A 20 -8.71 15.00 -4.29
C VAL A 20 -8.55 14.58 -2.82
N ALA A 21 -9.43 15.02 -1.92
CA ALA A 21 -9.42 14.62 -0.51
C ALA A 21 -9.58 13.10 -0.34
N LEU A 22 -10.46 12.46 -1.12
CA LEU A 22 -10.64 11.01 -1.11
C LEU A 22 -9.39 10.28 -1.59
N GLY A 23 -8.73 10.78 -2.64
CA GLY A 23 -7.45 10.24 -3.11
C GLY A 23 -6.36 10.27 -2.04
N PHE A 24 -6.20 11.41 -1.37
CA PHE A 24 -5.24 11.56 -0.27
C PHE A 24 -5.57 10.69 0.94
N ALA A 25 -6.85 10.61 1.34
CA ALA A 25 -7.30 9.76 2.44
C ALA A 25 -7.05 8.27 2.13
N GLY A 26 -7.42 7.82 0.93
CA GLY A 26 -7.20 6.45 0.49
C GLY A 26 -5.72 6.08 0.48
N LEU A 27 -4.85 6.96 -0.04
CA LEU A 27 -3.41 6.72 -0.06
C LEU A 27 -2.80 6.71 1.36
N SER A 28 -3.26 7.58 2.24
CA SER A 28 -2.81 7.58 3.64
C SER A 28 -3.16 6.27 4.34
N LEU A 29 -4.39 5.78 4.17
CA LEU A 29 -4.83 4.49 4.70
C LEU A 29 -4.03 3.33 4.09
N MET A 30 -3.74 3.38 2.78
CA MET A 30 -2.92 2.37 2.12
C MET A 30 -1.51 2.32 2.70
N GLY A 31 -0.92 3.45 3.04
CA GLY A 31 0.38 3.51 3.69
C GLY A 31 0.40 2.96 5.11
N LEU A 32 -0.66 3.19 5.88
CA LEU A 32 -0.76 2.63 7.24
C LEU A 32 -0.72 1.10 7.26
N GLN A 33 -1.06 0.42 6.17
CA GLN A 33 -1.05 -1.04 6.08
C GLN A 33 0.34 -1.67 6.13
N PHE A 34 1.41 -0.90 5.93
CA PHE A 34 2.77 -1.41 6.14
C PHE A 34 3.03 -1.75 7.62
N VAL A 35 2.37 -1.07 8.55
CA VAL A 35 2.55 -1.28 9.99
C VAL A 35 2.10 -2.68 10.46
N PRO A 36 0.84 -3.13 10.23
CA PRO A 36 0.41 -4.47 10.65
C PRO A 36 1.17 -5.58 9.93
N THR A 37 1.55 -5.38 8.66
CA THR A 37 2.28 -6.38 7.88
C THR A 37 3.75 -6.49 8.28
N ALA A 38 4.30 -5.52 9.01
CA ALA A 38 5.67 -5.53 9.52
C ALA A 38 5.92 -6.57 10.62
N ARG A 39 4.85 -7.12 11.23
CA ARG A 39 4.96 -8.05 12.37
C ARG A 39 5.90 -7.52 13.44
N LEU A 40 5.68 -6.27 13.84
CA LEU A 40 6.46 -5.64 14.90
C LEU A 40 6.14 -6.31 16.23
N PRO A 41 7.13 -6.62 17.09
CA PRO A 41 6.91 -7.37 18.33
C PRO A 41 5.84 -6.76 19.22
N PHE A 42 5.81 -5.44 19.34
CA PHE A 42 4.82 -4.74 20.19
C PHE A 42 3.38 -4.92 19.68
N LEU A 43 3.17 -5.05 18.36
CA LEU A 43 1.85 -5.33 17.79
C LEU A 43 1.49 -6.81 17.89
N ALA A 44 2.46 -7.69 17.62
CA ALA A 44 2.24 -9.13 17.68
C ALA A 44 1.91 -9.64 19.09
N ASN A 45 2.40 -8.95 20.14
CA ASN A 45 2.09 -9.27 21.53
C ASN A 45 0.68 -8.83 21.97
N VAL A 46 0.09 -7.86 21.26
CA VAL A 46 -1.23 -7.30 21.62
C VAL A 46 -2.33 -7.86 20.72
N PHE A 47 -2.05 -8.04 19.43
CA PHE A 47 -3.03 -8.45 18.45
C PHE A 47 -2.66 -9.79 17.81
N PRO A 48 -3.58 -10.78 17.80
CA PRO A 48 -3.43 -12.01 17.05
C PRO A 48 -3.24 -11.76 15.56
N LEU A 49 -2.53 -12.66 14.88
CA LEU A 49 -2.22 -12.49 13.43
C LEU A 49 -3.45 -12.45 12.53
N ASP A 50 -4.48 -13.22 12.85
CA ASP A 50 -5.76 -13.22 12.14
C ASP A 50 -6.46 -11.86 12.22
N THR A 51 -6.40 -11.20 13.37
CA THR A 51 -6.92 -9.84 13.57
C THR A 51 -6.15 -8.84 12.69
N LEU A 52 -4.81 -8.92 12.66
CA LEU A 52 -3.98 -8.06 11.82
C LEU A 52 -4.25 -8.26 10.32
N TYR A 53 -4.44 -9.51 9.87
CA TYR A 53 -4.80 -9.81 8.49
C TYR A 53 -6.21 -9.36 8.13
N SER A 54 -7.18 -9.54 9.03
CA SER A 54 -8.56 -9.04 8.85
C SER A 54 -8.59 -7.52 8.75
N PHE A 55 -7.81 -6.83 9.57
CA PHE A 55 -7.65 -5.38 9.51
C PHE A 55 -7.04 -4.96 8.16
N HIS A 56 -5.91 -5.57 7.76
CA HIS A 56 -5.29 -5.32 6.47
C HIS A 56 -6.28 -5.49 5.31
N HIS A 57 -7.04 -6.57 5.29
CA HIS A 57 -8.04 -6.85 4.25
C HIS A 57 -9.10 -5.75 4.16
N ARG A 58 -9.72 -5.38 5.30
CA ARG A 58 -10.76 -4.34 5.34
C ARG A 58 -10.24 -2.98 4.92
N VAL A 59 -9.10 -2.57 5.46
CA VAL A 59 -8.48 -1.28 5.12
C VAL A 59 -8.04 -1.23 3.66
N SER A 60 -7.57 -2.36 3.07
CA SER A 60 -7.24 -2.44 1.65
C SER A 60 -8.43 -2.14 0.75
N ILE A 61 -9.58 -2.75 1.04
CA ILE A 61 -10.80 -2.52 0.25
C ILE A 61 -11.28 -1.07 0.43
N THR A 62 -11.31 -0.56 1.66
CA THR A 62 -11.70 0.83 1.92
C THR A 62 -10.78 1.81 1.20
N SER A 63 -9.46 1.62 1.28
CA SER A 63 -8.48 2.44 0.57
C SER A 63 -8.69 2.41 -0.94
N MET A 64 -8.92 1.23 -1.50
CA MET A 64 -9.19 1.08 -2.93
C MET A 64 -10.45 1.84 -3.35
N LEU A 65 -11.54 1.74 -2.59
CA LEU A 65 -12.78 2.44 -2.89
C LEU A 65 -12.60 3.96 -2.85
N LEU A 66 -11.88 4.49 -1.86
CA LEU A 66 -11.58 5.92 -1.77
C LEU A 66 -10.70 6.39 -2.93
N ILE A 67 -9.66 5.62 -3.27
CA ILE A 67 -8.77 5.94 -4.39
C ILE A 67 -9.51 5.87 -5.72
N LEU A 68 -10.41 4.90 -5.89
CA LEU A 68 -11.23 4.76 -7.10
C LEU A 68 -12.25 5.89 -7.23
N ALA A 69 -12.85 6.32 -6.12
CA ALA A 69 -13.80 7.43 -6.11
C ALA A 69 -13.17 8.74 -6.61
N HIS A 70 -11.86 8.94 -6.36
CA HIS A 70 -11.14 10.12 -6.81
C HIS A 70 -11.26 10.37 -8.33
N PRO A 71 -10.79 9.49 -9.24
CA PRO A 71 -10.93 9.73 -10.68
C PRO A 71 -12.38 9.67 -11.15
N LEU A 72 -13.24 8.83 -10.55
CA LEU A 72 -14.64 8.73 -10.95
C LEU A 72 -15.38 10.07 -10.76
N ILE A 73 -15.19 10.73 -9.62
CA ILE A 73 -15.78 12.05 -9.40
C ILE A 73 -15.22 13.07 -10.41
N LEU A 74 -13.91 13.04 -10.70
CA LEU A 74 -13.33 13.93 -11.69
C LEU A 74 -13.94 13.71 -13.09
N PHE A 75 -14.14 12.46 -13.50
CA PHE A 75 -14.72 12.15 -14.81
C PHE A 75 -16.18 12.57 -14.94
N ILE A 76 -16.97 12.45 -13.86
CA ILE A 76 -18.38 12.86 -13.83
C ILE A 76 -18.50 14.39 -13.94
N TYR A 77 -17.72 15.13 -13.16
CA TYR A 77 -17.84 16.59 -13.09
C TYR A 77 -17.01 17.32 -14.15
N ASN A 78 -15.99 16.68 -14.70
CA ASN A 78 -15.20 17.22 -15.81
C ASN A 78 -14.79 16.10 -16.78
N PRO A 79 -15.64 15.75 -17.75
CA PRO A 79 -15.36 14.70 -18.73
C PRO A 79 -14.06 14.91 -19.53
N PHE A 80 -13.58 16.15 -19.61
CA PHE A 80 -12.28 16.45 -20.24
C PHE A 80 -11.12 15.74 -19.56
N THR A 81 -11.24 15.37 -18.29
CA THR A 81 -10.22 14.64 -17.53
C THR A 81 -10.07 13.18 -17.98
N LEU A 82 -11.04 12.63 -18.73
CA LEU A 82 -10.92 11.30 -19.36
C LEU A 82 -9.69 11.19 -20.28
N ARG A 83 -9.24 12.30 -20.86
CA ARG A 83 -8.01 12.34 -21.66
C ARG A 83 -6.77 11.93 -20.88
N LEU A 84 -6.79 12.10 -19.56
CA LEU A 84 -5.68 11.70 -18.68
C LEU A 84 -5.49 10.20 -18.58
N LEU A 85 -6.48 9.40 -19.02
CA LEU A 85 -6.38 7.94 -19.14
C LEU A 85 -5.57 7.50 -20.37
N ASN A 86 -5.36 8.39 -21.36
CA ASN A 86 -4.54 8.08 -22.51
C ASN A 86 -3.06 8.03 -22.12
N LEU A 87 -2.54 6.82 -21.92
CA LEU A 87 -1.16 6.60 -21.49
C LEU A 87 -0.11 7.06 -22.53
N LEU A 88 -0.49 7.33 -23.78
CA LEU A 88 0.44 7.80 -24.81
C LEU A 88 0.66 9.32 -24.73
N ASP A 89 -0.42 10.10 -24.51
CA ASP A 89 -0.39 11.56 -24.61
C ASP A 89 -0.52 12.27 -23.28
N ALA A 90 -0.99 11.58 -22.22
CA ALA A 90 -1.14 12.19 -20.90
C ALA A 90 0.20 12.60 -20.30
N PRO A 91 0.25 13.66 -19.49
CA PRO A 91 1.44 14.03 -18.72
C PRO A 91 1.91 12.90 -17.81
N LEU A 92 3.22 12.77 -17.56
CA LEU A 92 3.81 11.69 -16.76
C LEU A 92 3.15 11.53 -15.38
N ARG A 93 2.77 12.63 -14.74
CA ARG A 93 2.04 12.61 -13.46
C ARG A 93 0.70 11.88 -13.57
N ALA A 94 -0.04 12.07 -14.66
CA ALA A 94 -1.32 11.41 -14.88
C ALA A 94 -1.14 9.94 -15.26
N ARG A 95 -0.14 9.62 -16.10
CA ARG A 95 0.23 8.22 -16.41
C ARG A 95 0.57 7.45 -15.15
N ALA A 96 1.37 8.04 -14.25
CA ALA A 96 1.72 7.42 -12.99
C ALA A 96 0.49 7.15 -12.11
N GLY A 97 -0.45 8.11 -12.01
CA GLY A 97 -1.71 7.93 -11.29
C GLY A 97 -2.58 6.82 -11.89
N THR A 98 -2.72 6.80 -13.22
CA THR A 98 -3.48 5.76 -13.93
C THR A 98 -2.85 4.37 -13.75
N LEU A 99 -1.53 4.25 -13.89
CA LEU A 99 -0.82 2.99 -13.69
C LEU A 99 -0.89 2.52 -12.22
N ALA A 100 -0.79 3.45 -11.27
CA ALA A 100 -0.99 3.13 -9.85
C ALA A 100 -2.39 2.59 -9.57
N LEU A 101 -3.43 3.20 -10.15
CA LEU A 101 -4.81 2.76 -10.01
C LEU A 101 -5.03 1.37 -10.64
N LEU A 102 -4.58 1.15 -11.87
CA LEU A 102 -4.69 -0.15 -12.54
C LEU A 102 -3.92 -1.23 -11.77
N GLY A 103 -2.72 -0.91 -11.31
CA GLY A 103 -1.95 -1.79 -10.43
C GLY A 103 -2.68 -2.13 -9.14
N LEU A 104 -3.32 -1.15 -8.49
CA LEU A 104 -4.09 -1.35 -7.27
C LEU A 104 -5.29 -2.27 -7.50
N ILE A 105 -6.04 -2.06 -8.60
CA ILE A 105 -7.16 -2.93 -8.98
C ILE A 105 -6.67 -4.37 -9.21
N ALA A 106 -5.57 -4.55 -9.92
CA ALA A 106 -4.97 -5.85 -10.16
C ALA A 106 -4.49 -6.51 -8.86
N LEU A 107 -3.84 -5.75 -7.96
CA LEU A 107 -3.36 -6.22 -6.67
C LEU A 107 -4.50 -6.68 -5.77
N VAL A 108 -5.56 -5.89 -5.64
CA VAL A 108 -6.73 -6.26 -4.83
C VAL A 108 -7.48 -7.42 -5.49
N GLY A 109 -7.72 -7.37 -6.80
CA GLY A 109 -8.41 -8.41 -7.56
C GLY A 109 -7.68 -9.77 -7.44
N THR A 110 -6.37 -9.81 -7.67
CA THR A 110 -5.59 -11.05 -7.52
C THR A 110 -5.55 -11.56 -6.08
N SER A 111 -5.64 -10.67 -5.09
CA SER A 111 -5.69 -11.06 -3.67
C SER A 111 -7.04 -11.65 -3.28
N VAL A 112 -8.14 -11.00 -3.67
CA VAL A 112 -9.50 -11.46 -3.36
C VAL A 112 -9.82 -12.77 -4.09
N TRP A 113 -9.44 -12.88 -5.35
CA TRP A 113 -9.75 -14.04 -6.20
C TRP A 113 -8.60 -15.03 -6.36
N ARG A 114 -7.58 -14.97 -5.52
CA ARG A 114 -6.37 -15.82 -5.60
C ARG A 114 -6.69 -17.30 -5.84
N LEU A 115 -7.61 -17.86 -5.06
CA LEU A 115 -7.99 -19.27 -5.17
C LEU A 115 -8.73 -19.57 -6.49
N ARG A 116 -9.62 -18.68 -6.92
CA ARG A 116 -10.33 -18.82 -8.20
C ARG A 116 -9.39 -18.72 -9.39
N LEU A 117 -8.38 -17.86 -9.31
CA LEU A 117 -7.34 -17.70 -10.31
C LEU A 117 -6.25 -18.80 -10.23
N ARG A 118 -6.37 -19.75 -9.30
CA ARG A 118 -5.42 -20.84 -9.07
C ARG A 118 -3.97 -20.36 -8.89
N LEU A 119 -3.78 -19.17 -8.32
CA LEU A 119 -2.45 -18.63 -8.07
C LEU A 119 -1.82 -19.34 -6.87
N SER A 120 -0.60 -19.84 -7.03
CA SER A 120 0.18 -20.38 -5.92
C SER A 120 0.44 -19.30 -4.87
N TYR A 121 0.47 -19.66 -3.60
CA TYR A 121 0.69 -18.70 -2.53
C TYR A 121 2.03 -17.96 -2.68
N GLU A 122 3.08 -18.67 -3.04
CA GLU A 122 4.43 -18.10 -3.16
C GLU A 122 4.53 -17.09 -4.31
N SER A 123 4.05 -17.46 -5.49
CA SER A 123 4.05 -16.56 -6.66
C SER A 123 3.19 -15.33 -6.41
N TRP A 124 1.99 -15.52 -5.85
CA TRP A 124 1.11 -14.41 -5.48
C TRP A 124 1.77 -13.49 -4.45
N ARG A 125 2.40 -14.05 -3.41
CA ARG A 125 3.07 -13.27 -2.35
C ARG A 125 4.17 -12.37 -2.90
N VAL A 126 5.00 -12.91 -3.81
CA VAL A 126 6.06 -12.13 -4.45
C VAL A 126 5.46 -11.03 -5.33
N ALA A 127 4.52 -11.38 -6.21
CA ALA A 127 3.86 -10.42 -7.09
C ALA A 127 3.13 -9.32 -6.31
N HIS A 128 2.40 -9.67 -5.24
CA HIS A 128 1.72 -8.74 -4.35
C HIS A 128 2.70 -7.72 -3.75
N ASN A 129 3.86 -8.17 -3.26
CA ASN A 129 4.85 -7.30 -2.67
C ASN A 129 5.48 -6.33 -3.69
N VAL A 130 5.84 -6.84 -4.86
CA VAL A 130 6.41 -6.03 -5.95
C VAL A 130 5.40 -4.99 -6.43
N LEU A 131 4.16 -5.41 -6.67
CA LEU A 131 3.08 -4.51 -7.07
C LEU A 131 2.81 -3.44 -6.00
N ALA A 132 2.73 -3.82 -4.71
CA ALA A 132 2.48 -2.87 -3.62
C ALA A 132 3.55 -1.77 -3.56
N ILE A 133 4.83 -2.12 -3.70
CA ILE A 133 5.93 -1.15 -3.73
C ILE A 133 5.84 -0.27 -4.98
N GLY A 134 5.62 -0.86 -6.15
CA GLY A 134 5.48 -0.14 -7.41
C GLY A 134 4.30 0.83 -7.41
N ILE A 135 3.14 0.41 -6.91
CA ILE A 135 1.95 1.26 -6.75
C ILE A 135 2.24 2.42 -5.82
N ALA A 136 2.87 2.17 -4.67
CA ALA A 136 3.23 3.22 -3.71
C ALA A 136 4.19 4.25 -4.34
N ALA A 137 5.18 3.81 -5.09
CA ALA A 137 6.13 4.69 -5.80
C ALA A 137 5.43 5.54 -6.87
N LEU A 138 4.59 4.92 -7.71
CA LEU A 138 3.82 5.61 -8.75
C LEU A 138 2.82 6.61 -8.17
N ALA A 139 2.10 6.23 -7.10
CA ALA A 139 1.16 7.11 -6.42
C ALA A 139 1.87 8.29 -5.77
N MET A 140 3.04 8.07 -5.16
CA MET A 140 3.84 9.15 -4.58
C MET A 140 4.38 10.09 -5.66
N TYR A 141 4.87 9.54 -6.79
CA TYR A 141 5.26 10.36 -7.93
C TYR A 141 4.08 11.21 -8.44
N HIS A 142 2.89 10.61 -8.58
CA HIS A 142 1.67 11.32 -8.98
C HIS A 142 1.38 12.49 -8.04
N ILE A 143 1.31 12.25 -6.73
CA ILE A 143 1.01 13.28 -5.72
C ILE A 143 2.02 14.43 -5.76
N LEU A 144 3.32 14.11 -5.77
CA LEU A 144 4.37 15.12 -5.69
C LEU A 144 4.47 15.98 -6.95
N ASN A 145 3.87 15.54 -8.07
CA ASN A 145 3.87 16.25 -9.34
C ASN A 145 2.49 16.83 -9.74
N VAL A 146 1.47 16.70 -8.89
CA VAL A 146 0.19 17.42 -9.03
C VAL A 146 0.28 18.72 -8.24
N ASP A 147 0.82 19.75 -8.87
CA ASP A 147 1.36 20.99 -8.30
C ASP A 147 0.53 21.71 -7.23
N TRP A 148 -0.80 21.74 -7.34
CA TRP A 148 -1.62 22.58 -6.47
C TRP A 148 -1.53 22.22 -4.96
N HIS A 149 -1.78 20.95 -4.63
CA HIS A 149 -1.87 20.51 -3.21
C HIS A 149 -0.53 20.18 -2.60
N THR A 150 0.53 20.12 -3.39
CA THR A 150 1.88 19.79 -2.94
C THR A 150 2.92 20.85 -3.35
N SER A 151 2.47 22.00 -3.86
CA SER A 151 3.33 23.16 -4.17
C SER A 151 3.84 23.85 -2.91
N VAL A 152 3.04 23.86 -1.84
CA VAL A 152 3.45 24.45 -0.57
C VAL A 152 4.47 23.58 0.13
N PRO A 153 5.64 24.11 0.53
CA PRO A 153 6.74 23.34 1.11
C PRO A 153 6.33 22.42 2.25
N ARG A 154 5.46 22.88 3.17
CA ARG A 154 4.99 22.07 4.31
C ARG A 154 4.25 20.81 3.88
N GLN A 155 3.37 20.91 2.87
CA GLN A 155 2.61 19.77 2.34
C GLN A 155 3.55 18.81 1.61
N ARG A 156 4.47 19.34 0.84
CA ARG A 156 5.48 18.54 0.12
C ARG A 156 6.38 17.77 1.11
N ILE A 157 6.89 18.44 2.14
CA ILE A 157 7.70 17.81 3.20
C ILE A 157 6.91 16.70 3.90
N PHE A 158 5.63 16.94 4.22
CA PHE A 158 4.76 15.91 4.84
C PHE A 158 4.70 14.64 3.98
N TRP A 159 4.45 14.77 2.67
CA TRP A 159 4.35 13.62 1.78
C TRP A 159 5.69 12.95 1.52
N ILE A 160 6.78 13.70 1.46
CA ILE A 160 8.14 13.13 1.38
C ILE A 160 8.47 12.34 2.65
N ALA A 161 8.18 12.90 3.82
CA ALA A 161 8.38 12.20 5.10
C ALA A 161 7.55 10.90 5.16
N TRP A 162 6.30 10.96 4.69
CA TRP A 162 5.42 9.79 4.59
C TRP A 162 5.98 8.72 3.65
N ALA A 163 6.52 9.13 2.49
CA ALA A 163 7.21 8.23 1.55
C ALA A 163 8.46 7.58 2.17
N ILE A 164 9.25 8.34 2.93
CA ILE A 164 10.42 7.82 3.64
C ILE A 164 10.01 6.78 4.69
N ILE A 165 8.94 7.02 5.43
CA ILE A 165 8.41 6.05 6.40
C ILE A 165 7.98 4.77 5.69
N TRP A 166 7.24 4.85 4.59
CA TRP A 166 6.82 3.67 3.83
C TRP A 166 7.99 2.91 3.23
N GLY A 167 8.92 3.63 2.58
CA GLY A 167 10.13 3.05 2.00
C GLY A 167 11.00 2.39 3.07
N GLY A 168 11.19 3.06 4.21
CA GLY A 168 11.91 2.52 5.37
C GLY A 168 11.27 1.27 5.94
N MET A 169 9.93 1.26 6.10
CA MET A 169 9.19 0.08 6.54
C MET A 169 9.31 -1.08 5.54
N ALA A 170 9.14 -0.80 4.25
CA ALA A 170 9.30 -1.82 3.20
C ALA A 170 10.72 -2.39 3.19
N LEU A 171 11.74 -1.56 3.27
CA LEU A 171 13.14 -1.96 3.35
C LEU A 171 13.41 -2.81 4.60
N PHE A 172 12.91 -2.37 5.76
CA PHE A 172 13.05 -3.11 7.00
C PHE A 172 12.44 -4.50 6.90
N ILE A 173 11.19 -4.60 6.43
CA ILE A 173 10.44 -5.87 6.38
C ILE A 173 11.02 -6.83 5.34
N ARG A 174 11.46 -6.30 4.18
CA ARG A 174 11.84 -7.12 3.02
C ARG A 174 13.32 -7.42 2.90
N VAL A 175 14.16 -6.60 3.52
CA VAL A 175 15.62 -6.73 3.41
C VAL A 175 16.26 -6.87 4.79
N ILE A 176 16.09 -5.89 5.66
CA ILE A 176 16.83 -5.83 6.92
C ILE A 176 16.41 -6.99 7.86
N LYS A 177 15.10 -7.17 8.08
CA LYS A 177 14.61 -8.23 8.98
C LYS A 177 14.97 -9.64 8.50
N PRO A 178 14.77 -10.03 7.22
CA PRO A 178 15.25 -11.33 6.73
C PRO A 178 16.76 -11.49 6.86
N TRP A 179 17.54 -10.46 6.56
CA TRP A 179 18.99 -10.48 6.72
C TRP A 179 19.42 -10.71 8.19
N MET A 180 18.77 -10.00 9.14
CA MET A 180 19.01 -10.22 10.57
C MET A 180 18.63 -11.65 11.00
N MET A 181 17.57 -12.22 10.43
CA MET A 181 17.17 -13.62 10.71
C MET A 181 18.20 -14.62 10.18
N LEU A 182 18.80 -14.37 9.02
CA LEU A 182 19.86 -15.21 8.47
C LEU A 182 21.13 -15.20 9.34
N GLN A 183 21.41 -14.09 10.02
CA GLN A 183 22.56 -13.98 10.93
C GLN A 183 22.33 -14.63 12.31
N ARG A 184 21.07 -14.98 12.61
CA ARG A 184 20.69 -15.65 13.86
C ARG A 184 19.90 -16.90 13.50
N PRO A 185 20.60 -17.95 12.97
CA PRO A 185 19.95 -19.17 12.56
C PRO A 185 19.40 -19.94 13.74
N TRP A 186 18.35 -20.69 13.48
CA TRP A 186 17.76 -21.64 14.39
C TRP A 186 18.02 -23.03 13.83
N ARG A 187 18.36 -23.99 14.69
CA ARG A 187 18.49 -25.38 14.29
C ARG A 187 17.31 -26.21 14.79
N VAL A 188 16.96 -27.23 14.04
CA VAL A 188 15.98 -28.22 14.49
C VAL A 188 16.61 -29.10 15.57
N ARG A 189 16.08 -29.04 16.78
CA ARG A 189 16.51 -29.85 17.89
C ARG A 189 15.87 -31.24 17.85
N GLU A 190 14.58 -31.28 17.55
CA GLU A 190 13.80 -32.50 17.63
C GLU A 190 12.59 -32.42 16.70
N VAL A 191 12.23 -33.53 16.10
CA VAL A 191 11.00 -33.72 15.32
C VAL A 191 10.24 -34.88 15.89
N ARG A 192 9.04 -34.67 16.41
CA ARG A 192 8.16 -35.69 16.98
C ARG A 192 6.90 -35.87 16.15
N PRO A 193 6.51 -37.10 15.79
CA PRO A 193 5.20 -37.34 15.20
C PRO A 193 4.12 -37.20 16.27
N GLU A 194 3.02 -36.54 15.89
CA GLU A 194 1.84 -36.34 16.72
C GLU A 194 0.64 -37.10 16.14
N ARG A 195 -0.50 -37.07 16.85
CA ARG A 195 -1.74 -37.64 16.33
C ARG A 195 -2.28 -36.85 15.15
N GLY A 196 -2.90 -37.51 14.17
CA GLY A 196 -3.55 -36.84 13.02
C GLY A 196 -2.59 -36.33 11.96
N GLU A 197 -1.52 -37.09 11.65
CA GLU A 197 -0.53 -36.73 10.59
C GLU A 197 0.16 -35.37 10.79
N SER A 198 0.21 -34.89 12.03
CA SER A 198 0.90 -33.67 12.39
C SER A 198 2.28 -33.99 13.02
N TRP A 199 3.17 -32.99 13.01
CA TRP A 199 4.52 -33.12 13.54
C TRP A 199 4.83 -31.91 14.42
N THR A 200 5.41 -32.17 15.59
CA THR A 200 6.00 -31.11 16.44
C THR A 200 7.48 -30.98 16.08
N VAL A 201 7.86 -29.75 15.69
CA VAL A 201 9.26 -29.40 15.40
C VAL A 201 9.77 -28.48 16.50
N ALA A 202 10.67 -28.95 17.34
CA ALA A 202 11.33 -28.12 18.35
C ALA A 202 12.57 -27.46 17.75
N LEU A 203 12.65 -26.13 17.92
CA LEU A 203 13.75 -25.30 17.42
C LEU A 203 14.54 -24.74 18.59
N GLU A 204 15.86 -24.65 18.44
CA GLU A 204 16.74 -23.95 19.39
C GLU A 204 17.66 -22.94 18.67
N PRO A 205 18.07 -21.85 19.33
CA PRO A 205 19.03 -20.91 18.76
C PRO A 205 20.36 -21.59 18.45
N ASP A 206 20.95 -21.26 17.30
CA ASP A 206 22.25 -21.80 16.90
C ASP A 206 23.34 -20.76 17.19
N GLY A 207 23.91 -20.82 18.40
CA GLY A 207 25.03 -20.00 18.82
C GLY A 207 24.72 -18.53 19.22
N HIS A 208 23.47 -18.22 19.55
CA HIS A 208 23.09 -16.87 20.03
C HIS A 208 22.05 -16.92 21.15
#